data_8c1b6855a6bdb84f0309e38c2cade321
#
_entry.id   8c1b6855a6bdb84f0309e38c2cade321
#
_cell.length_a   1.000
_cell.length_b   1.000
_cell.length_c   1.000
_cell.angle_alpha   90.00
_cell.angle_beta   90.00
_cell.angle_gamma   90.00
#
_symmetry.space_group_name_H-M   'P 1'
#
loop_
_entity.id
_entity.type
_entity.pdbx_description
1 polymer ?
#
loop_
_entity_poly.entity_id
_entity_poly.type
_entity_poly.pdbx_seq_one_letter_code
_entity_poly.pdbx_strand_id
1 'polypeptide(L)'
;LDRIDAVCLTSAPDAFDGVHMKGEYLSDGAGAFGRPYMRTYVGGGSGVFTAIQAYYTVASGMADVVLAVAEEKMSSTQPHPQGAFLTIFDNILERPLGPNLLWIFALEMNRYMTVHGIDKRDIAAVAVKNKRNAADHPAALLGQADITIEDVLASETLAWPVQRLDVSPISDGAVAVVVASEEAAKQITSDPVWIQGVGWNLDTAYWTNRDLVFPEYVANAARMAYGMAGVTEPRKQIHVAEPYDPFDYKELHHLEGLLLFDKGKAPEAARDGVLDRKGDLPSCPSGGLLGVGNPIAAAGLMKIAELFWQLRGEAGARQVPGTPERGVAQAWGDLMQVGTVVVMGREGGPPTTATQLETPPTATPGHSLSDAEFRSATGAVDDEIGARYAWDAGVAIGRFLDGLRDGTIWGRECRNCERVLVPPRMFCERCFRGTDAWKQVENTGVVQTFSICNVRWDMQPLDEPELPAVIAIDGSDGGLLHTLGEVEPDEVTIGMKVEAVWKPVGERTGSILDIAYFKPRSDA
;
A
#
# COMPACT_ATOMS: atom_id res chain seq x y z
N LEU A 1 12.98 24.88 19.54
CA LEU A 1 13.19 23.55 20.15
C LEU A 1 12.80 23.51 21.63
N ASP A 2 13.04 24.57 22.38
CA ASP A 2 12.80 24.61 23.85
C ASP A 2 11.33 24.36 24.24
N ARG A 3 10.41 24.50 23.31
CA ARG A 3 8.97 24.25 23.52
C ARG A 3 8.50 22.86 23.04
N ILE A 4 9.39 22.01 22.55
CA ILE A 4 9.05 20.64 22.14
C ILE A 4 9.14 19.73 23.37
N ASP A 5 8.04 19.05 23.68
CA ASP A 5 7.96 18.14 24.83
C ASP A 5 8.34 16.71 24.46
N ALA A 6 7.96 16.26 23.24
CA ALA A 6 8.23 14.91 22.75
C ALA A 6 8.50 14.90 21.23
N VAL A 7 9.13 13.85 20.75
CA VAL A 7 9.42 13.63 19.32
C VAL A 7 8.85 12.29 18.85
N CYS A 8 8.10 12.33 17.77
CA CYS A 8 7.71 11.16 17.01
C CYS A 8 8.48 11.13 15.69
N LEU A 9 9.26 10.09 15.46
CA LEU A 9 10.11 9.97 14.30
C LEU A 9 9.69 8.77 13.44
N THR A 10 9.84 8.88 12.13
CA THR A 10 9.78 7.75 11.21
C THR A 10 10.87 7.83 10.16
N SER A 11 11.37 6.66 9.82
CA SER A 11 12.19 6.40 8.64
C SER A 11 11.84 5.00 8.13
N ALA A 12 12.09 4.71 6.86
CA ALA A 12 11.86 3.38 6.32
C ALA A 12 12.78 2.35 6.97
N PRO A 13 12.54 1.06 6.67
CA PRO A 13 13.34 0.00 7.27
C PRO A 13 14.82 0.19 6.98
N ASP A 14 15.61 -0.32 7.86
CA ASP A 14 17.08 -0.33 7.83
C ASP A 14 17.66 -0.90 6.51
N ALA A 15 16.80 -1.53 5.70
CA ALA A 15 17.17 -2.08 4.40
C ALA A 15 17.56 -1.03 3.34
N PHE A 16 17.17 0.24 3.48
CA PHE A 16 17.52 1.28 2.48
C PHE A 16 18.95 1.80 2.65
N ASP A 17 19.46 1.90 3.84
CA ASP A 17 20.82 2.39 4.09
C ASP A 17 21.70 1.42 4.88
N GLY A 18 21.18 0.27 5.27
CA GLY A 18 21.89 -0.75 6.00
C GLY A 18 22.20 -0.39 7.46
N VAL A 19 21.60 0.67 7.98
CA VAL A 19 21.78 1.10 9.37
C VAL A 19 20.66 0.52 10.22
N HIS A 20 20.96 -0.51 10.99
CA HIS A 20 20.00 -1.06 11.96
C HIS A 20 19.73 -0.04 13.09
N MET A 21 18.47 0.06 13.54
CA MET A 21 18.06 1.04 14.56
C MET A 21 18.37 2.51 14.17
N LYS A 22 18.24 2.82 12.91
CA LYS A 22 18.48 4.14 12.31
C LYS A 22 17.87 5.32 13.10
N GLY A 23 16.71 5.11 13.74
CA GLY A 23 16.06 6.10 14.57
C GLY A 23 16.93 6.66 15.68
N GLU A 24 17.87 5.87 16.22
CA GLU A 24 18.77 6.34 17.29
C GLU A 24 19.79 7.37 16.77
N TYR A 25 20.26 7.21 15.54
CA TYR A 25 21.18 8.20 14.93
C TYR A 25 20.48 9.48 14.51
N LEU A 26 19.21 9.39 14.13
CA LEU A 26 18.42 10.55 13.71
C LEU A 26 17.84 11.34 14.86
N SER A 27 17.74 10.73 16.05
CA SER A 27 17.10 11.33 17.22
C SER A 27 17.73 12.67 17.63
N ASP A 28 19.05 12.80 17.59
CA ASP A 28 19.75 14.04 17.92
C ASP A 28 19.43 15.14 16.89
N GLY A 29 19.46 14.80 15.60
CA GLY A 29 19.10 15.73 14.52
C GLY A 29 17.64 16.19 14.58
N ALA A 30 16.75 15.32 15.07
CA ALA A 30 15.34 15.62 15.30
C ALA A 30 15.07 16.33 16.64
N GLY A 31 16.11 16.63 17.45
CA GLY A 31 15.97 17.31 18.74
C GLY A 31 15.37 16.45 19.84
N ALA A 32 15.49 15.12 19.76
CA ALA A 32 14.94 14.19 20.74
C ALA A 32 15.80 14.02 22.00
N PHE A 33 17.05 14.52 22.00
CA PHE A 33 17.94 14.39 23.15
C PHE A 33 17.26 14.91 24.44
N GLY A 34 17.16 14.03 25.43
CA GLY A 34 16.57 14.35 26.74
C GLY A 34 15.03 14.47 26.73
N ARG A 35 14.35 14.05 25.67
CA ARG A 35 12.89 14.08 25.52
C ARG A 35 12.31 12.69 25.33
N PRO A 36 11.03 12.46 25.69
CA PRO A 36 10.30 11.28 25.25
C PRO A 36 10.36 11.14 23.72
N TYR A 37 10.67 9.94 23.26
CA TYR A 37 10.90 9.65 21.86
C TYR A 37 10.19 8.36 21.47
N MET A 38 9.52 8.35 20.32
CA MET A 38 8.89 7.16 19.73
C MET A 38 9.21 7.10 18.24
N ARG A 39 9.50 5.89 17.77
CA ARG A 39 9.65 5.59 16.34
C ARG A 39 8.53 4.68 15.87
N THR A 40 7.92 5.03 14.74
CA THR A 40 6.88 4.22 14.10
C THR A 40 7.31 3.92 12.67
N TYR A 41 6.94 2.74 12.19
CA TYR A 41 7.20 2.31 10.82
C TYR A 41 6.06 1.43 10.29
N VAL A 42 5.50 1.76 9.13
CA VAL A 42 4.51 1.01 8.36
C VAL A 42 4.70 1.26 6.85
N GLY A 43 5.92 1.12 6.35
CA GLY A 43 6.22 1.37 4.94
C GLY A 43 5.85 2.78 4.48
N GLY A 44 5.21 2.93 3.32
CA GLY A 44 4.78 4.23 2.77
C GLY A 44 3.77 4.98 3.62
N GLY A 45 3.02 4.29 4.49
CA GLY A 45 2.08 4.89 5.45
C GLY A 45 2.72 5.56 6.64
N SER A 46 4.02 5.38 6.83
CA SER A 46 4.75 5.82 8.04
C SER A 46 4.57 7.29 8.37
N GLY A 47 4.65 8.17 7.38
CA GLY A 47 4.54 9.62 7.62
C GLY A 47 3.17 10.06 8.14
N VAL A 48 2.07 9.54 7.58
CA VAL A 48 0.71 9.81 8.10
C VAL A 48 0.55 9.16 9.47
N PHE A 49 1.07 7.94 9.66
CA PHE A 49 0.97 7.25 10.94
C PHE A 49 1.76 7.98 12.05
N THR A 50 2.87 8.61 11.71
CA THR A 50 3.64 9.46 12.66
C THR A 50 2.83 10.68 13.08
N ALA A 51 2.07 11.31 12.18
CA ALA A 51 1.14 12.38 12.53
C ALA A 51 0.00 11.88 13.45
N ILE A 52 -0.52 10.67 13.19
CA ILE A 52 -1.53 10.00 14.06
C ILE A 52 -0.94 9.72 15.44
N GLN A 53 0.29 9.24 15.52
CA GLN A 53 0.99 8.99 16.77
C GLN A 53 1.20 10.29 17.58
N ALA A 54 1.67 11.35 16.89
CA ALA A 54 1.83 12.68 17.51
C ALA A 54 0.48 13.21 18.02
N TYR A 55 -0.60 13.04 17.25
CA TYR A 55 -1.95 13.39 17.69
C TYR A 55 -2.34 12.67 18.98
N TYR A 56 -2.17 11.35 19.08
CA TYR A 56 -2.51 10.61 20.29
C TYR A 56 -1.59 10.93 21.47
N THR A 57 -0.32 11.26 21.23
CA THR A 57 0.60 11.69 22.26
C THR A 57 0.10 12.99 22.91
N VAL A 58 -0.38 13.95 22.11
CA VAL A 58 -0.99 15.19 22.60
C VAL A 58 -2.34 14.93 23.25
N ALA A 59 -3.22 14.19 22.57
CA ALA A 59 -4.58 13.93 23.04
C ALA A 59 -4.64 13.14 24.37
N SER A 60 -3.62 12.33 24.66
CA SER A 60 -3.48 11.62 25.93
C SER A 60 -3.04 12.51 27.09
N GLY A 61 -2.62 13.73 26.81
CA GLY A 61 -2.03 14.64 27.80
C GLY A 61 -0.60 14.31 28.22
N MET A 62 0.09 13.42 27.48
CA MET A 62 1.49 13.09 27.76
C MET A 62 2.45 14.22 27.36
N ALA A 63 2.10 15.01 26.34
CA ALA A 63 2.85 16.15 25.86
C ALA A 63 1.89 17.22 25.33
N ASP A 64 2.27 18.49 25.45
CA ASP A 64 1.51 19.59 24.86
C ASP A 64 1.99 19.95 23.46
N VAL A 65 3.26 19.73 23.16
CA VAL A 65 3.88 20.05 21.87
C VAL A 65 4.76 18.88 21.41
N VAL A 66 4.39 18.26 20.31
CA VAL A 66 5.09 17.11 19.73
C VAL A 66 5.66 17.49 18.36
N LEU A 67 6.92 17.22 18.14
CA LEU A 67 7.55 17.31 16.83
C LEU A 67 7.44 15.96 16.12
N ALA A 68 6.69 15.89 15.03
CA ALA A 68 6.62 14.75 14.14
C ALA A 68 7.64 14.94 13.00
N VAL A 69 8.56 14.00 12.84
CA VAL A 69 9.64 14.04 11.84
C VAL A 69 9.59 12.76 11.01
N ALA A 70 9.64 12.91 9.72
CA ALA A 70 9.79 11.80 8.77
C ALA A 70 10.95 12.06 7.83
N GLU A 71 11.79 11.07 7.61
CA GLU A 71 12.89 11.15 6.66
C GLU A 71 13.07 9.85 5.90
N GLU A 72 13.71 9.94 4.74
CA GLU A 72 14.10 8.80 3.94
C GLU A 72 15.28 9.12 3.05
N LYS A 73 16.21 8.17 2.92
CA LYS A 73 17.35 8.27 2.03
C LYS A 73 17.50 7.01 1.18
N MET A 74 16.63 6.88 0.20
CA MET A 74 16.59 5.73 -0.71
C MET A 74 17.84 5.61 -1.58
N SER A 75 18.50 6.74 -1.90
CA SER A 75 19.72 6.77 -2.72
C SER A 75 20.91 6.04 -2.10
N SER A 76 20.86 5.73 -0.82
CA SER A 76 21.92 4.94 -0.14
C SER A 76 21.91 3.48 -0.54
N THR A 77 20.80 2.94 -1.05
CA THR A 77 20.67 1.53 -1.40
C THR A 77 21.34 1.21 -2.73
N GLN A 78 22.19 0.20 -2.73
CA GLN A 78 22.90 -0.28 -3.92
C GLN A 78 22.57 -1.76 -4.18
N PRO A 79 22.47 -2.21 -5.45
CA PRO A 79 22.58 -1.42 -6.68
C PRO A 79 21.34 -0.56 -6.98
N HIS A 80 20.20 -0.87 -6.36
CA HIS A 80 18.95 -0.16 -6.60
C HIS A 80 18.01 -0.29 -5.39
N PRO A 81 17.29 0.78 -4.98
CA PRO A 81 16.36 0.75 -3.83
C PRO A 81 15.27 -0.30 -3.92
N GLN A 82 14.88 -0.73 -5.12
CA GLN A 82 13.91 -1.82 -5.30
C GLN A 82 14.33 -3.11 -4.60
N GLY A 83 15.63 -3.36 -4.41
CA GLY A 83 16.13 -4.50 -3.66
C GLY A 83 15.65 -4.54 -2.21
N ALA A 84 15.51 -3.38 -1.56
CA ALA A 84 14.97 -3.29 -0.21
C ALA A 84 13.49 -3.72 -0.14
N PHE A 85 12.73 -3.46 -1.21
CA PHE A 85 11.32 -3.84 -1.27
C PHE A 85 11.08 -5.34 -1.48
N LEU A 86 12.09 -6.11 -1.91
CA LEU A 86 11.93 -7.57 -2.02
C LEU A 86 11.60 -8.21 -0.66
N THR A 87 12.00 -7.55 0.43
CA THR A 87 11.78 -8.07 1.78
C THR A 87 10.34 -7.91 2.30
N ILE A 88 9.48 -7.16 1.60
CA ILE A 88 8.07 -7.00 1.98
C ILE A 88 7.17 -8.14 1.48
N PHE A 89 7.66 -8.94 0.55
CA PHE A 89 6.94 -10.10 0.02
C PHE A 89 7.01 -11.29 0.99
N ASP A 90 5.96 -12.11 0.99
CA ASP A 90 5.97 -13.36 1.76
C ASP A 90 7.19 -14.20 1.39
N ASN A 91 7.99 -14.55 2.38
CA ASN A 91 9.27 -15.19 2.20
C ASN A 91 9.19 -16.65 1.75
N ILE A 92 8.02 -17.28 1.85
CA ILE A 92 7.81 -18.69 1.49
C ILE A 92 7.10 -18.83 0.15
N LEU A 93 6.07 -18.00 -0.09
CA LEU A 93 5.15 -18.17 -1.22
C LEU A 93 5.42 -17.20 -2.37
N GLU A 94 5.88 -15.98 -2.07
CA GLU A 94 6.02 -14.92 -3.07
C GLU A 94 7.49 -14.66 -3.42
N ARG A 95 8.36 -14.46 -2.43
CA ARG A 95 9.77 -14.11 -2.65
C ARG A 95 10.54 -15.12 -3.51
N PRO A 96 10.34 -16.46 -3.39
CA PRO A 96 11.00 -17.42 -4.27
C PRO A 96 10.70 -17.24 -5.76
N LEU A 97 9.59 -16.59 -6.12
CA LEU A 97 9.22 -16.26 -7.50
C LEU A 97 10.04 -15.12 -8.10
N GLY A 98 10.85 -14.42 -7.28
CA GLY A 98 11.63 -13.26 -7.71
C GLY A 98 10.79 -12.02 -8.07
N PRO A 99 9.69 -11.71 -7.35
CA PRO A 99 8.81 -10.60 -7.71
C PRO A 99 9.55 -9.28 -7.59
N ASN A 100 9.04 -8.27 -8.31
CA ASN A 100 9.38 -6.88 -8.07
C ASN A 100 8.10 -6.07 -7.79
N LEU A 101 8.22 -4.86 -7.28
CA LEU A 101 7.04 -4.04 -6.99
C LEU A 101 6.23 -3.70 -8.25
N LEU A 102 6.86 -3.59 -9.41
CA LEU A 102 6.16 -3.30 -10.67
C LEU A 102 5.15 -4.39 -11.02
N TRP A 103 5.46 -5.67 -10.75
CA TRP A 103 4.50 -6.77 -10.93
C TRP A 103 3.20 -6.49 -10.18
N ILE A 104 3.31 -6.21 -8.89
CA ILE A 104 2.16 -6.09 -7.99
C ILE A 104 1.27 -4.92 -8.41
N PHE A 105 1.89 -3.77 -8.72
CA PHE A 105 1.12 -2.61 -9.16
C PHE A 105 0.54 -2.79 -10.56
N ALA A 106 1.24 -3.47 -11.46
CA ALA A 106 0.73 -3.78 -12.79
C ALA A 106 -0.44 -4.77 -12.73
N LEU A 107 -0.35 -5.80 -11.91
CA LEU A 107 -1.43 -6.76 -11.67
C LEU A 107 -2.69 -6.08 -11.12
N GLU A 108 -2.53 -5.22 -10.11
CA GLU A 108 -3.65 -4.49 -9.53
C GLU A 108 -4.25 -3.48 -10.52
N MET A 109 -3.40 -2.71 -11.22
CA MET A 109 -3.82 -1.74 -12.24
C MET A 109 -4.61 -2.42 -13.36
N ASN A 110 -4.10 -3.54 -13.88
CA ASN A 110 -4.80 -4.31 -14.92
C ASN A 110 -6.17 -4.81 -14.43
N ARG A 111 -6.22 -5.31 -13.19
CA ARG A 111 -7.48 -5.76 -12.60
C ARG A 111 -8.48 -4.62 -12.45
N TYR A 112 -8.06 -3.47 -11.92
CA TYR A 112 -8.88 -2.27 -11.75
C TYR A 112 -9.44 -1.78 -13.10
N MET A 113 -8.57 -1.64 -14.11
CA MET A 113 -8.95 -1.23 -15.46
C MET A 113 -9.97 -2.18 -16.08
N THR A 114 -9.72 -3.48 -16.00
CA THR A 114 -10.57 -4.50 -16.66
C THR A 114 -11.95 -4.57 -16.04
N VAL A 115 -12.04 -4.55 -14.70
CA VAL A 115 -13.34 -4.68 -14.01
C VAL A 115 -14.25 -3.48 -14.26
N HIS A 116 -13.66 -2.28 -14.33
CA HIS A 116 -14.43 -1.05 -14.52
C HIS A 116 -14.47 -0.54 -15.97
N GLY A 117 -13.78 -1.21 -16.90
CA GLY A 117 -13.70 -0.77 -18.30
C GLY A 117 -12.99 0.58 -18.47
N ILE A 118 -11.94 0.82 -17.67
CA ILE A 118 -11.20 2.09 -17.65
C ILE A 118 -10.20 2.12 -18.81
N ASP A 119 -10.19 3.23 -19.57
CA ASP A 119 -9.17 3.49 -20.58
C ASP A 119 -7.85 3.93 -19.92
N LYS A 120 -6.73 3.42 -20.39
CA LYS A 120 -5.39 3.84 -19.93
C LYS A 120 -5.19 5.36 -20.04
N ARG A 121 -5.83 6.03 -20.99
CA ARG A 121 -5.80 7.48 -21.16
C ARG A 121 -6.38 8.23 -19.95
N ASP A 122 -7.44 7.70 -19.33
CA ASP A 122 -8.06 8.30 -18.15
C ASP A 122 -7.10 8.22 -16.94
N ILE A 123 -6.32 7.14 -16.86
CA ILE A 123 -5.28 6.97 -15.84
C ILE A 123 -4.09 7.91 -16.11
N ALA A 124 -3.60 7.94 -17.36
CA ALA A 124 -2.50 8.80 -17.76
C ALA A 124 -2.78 10.30 -17.52
N ALA A 125 -4.04 10.71 -17.51
CA ALA A 125 -4.45 12.07 -17.16
C ALA A 125 -4.00 12.47 -15.75
N VAL A 126 -3.95 11.52 -14.81
CA VAL A 126 -3.45 11.73 -13.44
C VAL A 126 -1.95 12.05 -13.44
N ALA A 127 -1.15 11.24 -14.15
CA ALA A 127 0.28 11.50 -14.29
C ALA A 127 0.56 12.88 -14.88
N VAL A 128 -0.19 13.27 -15.92
CA VAL A 128 -0.12 14.60 -16.54
C VAL A 128 -0.48 15.70 -15.54
N LYS A 129 -1.61 15.57 -14.85
CA LYS A 129 -2.07 16.53 -13.84
C LYS A 129 -1.02 16.73 -12.75
N ASN A 130 -0.50 15.63 -12.18
CA ASN A 130 0.43 15.70 -11.06
C ASN A 130 1.78 16.29 -11.48
N LYS A 131 2.34 15.90 -12.62
CA LYS A 131 3.60 16.47 -13.12
C LYS A 131 3.47 17.95 -13.48
N ARG A 132 2.32 18.38 -14.02
CA ARG A 132 2.04 19.80 -14.25
C ARG A 132 1.91 20.58 -12.94
N ASN A 133 1.18 20.05 -11.96
CA ASN A 133 1.06 20.66 -10.64
C ASN A 133 2.43 20.79 -9.96
N ALA A 134 3.28 19.78 -10.08
CA ALA A 134 4.62 19.75 -9.50
C ALA A 134 5.56 20.81 -10.12
N ALA A 135 5.30 21.32 -11.31
CA ALA A 135 6.10 22.40 -11.90
C ALA A 135 6.15 23.67 -11.02
N ASP A 136 5.13 23.86 -10.18
CA ASP A 136 5.06 24.97 -9.22
C ASP A 136 5.61 24.62 -7.83
N HIS A 137 6.06 23.38 -7.61
CA HIS A 137 6.52 22.94 -6.30
C HIS A 137 8.05 23.11 -6.18
N PRO A 138 8.56 23.83 -5.16
CA PRO A 138 9.99 24.19 -5.08
C PRO A 138 10.93 23.00 -4.88
N ALA A 139 10.43 21.86 -4.40
CA ALA A 139 11.21 20.63 -4.17
C ALA A 139 10.89 19.51 -5.18
N ALA A 140 10.14 19.81 -6.25
CA ALA A 140 9.76 18.78 -7.22
C ALA A 140 10.95 18.27 -8.03
N LEU A 141 11.01 16.95 -8.22
CA LEU A 141 12.02 16.29 -9.06
C LEU A 141 11.57 16.13 -10.51
N LEU A 142 10.27 15.90 -10.74
CA LEU A 142 9.68 15.60 -12.05
C LEU A 142 8.56 16.57 -12.45
N GLY A 143 8.63 17.83 -11.99
CA GLY A 143 7.71 18.88 -12.43
C GLY A 143 7.89 19.16 -13.93
N GLN A 144 6.80 19.05 -14.72
CA GLN A 144 6.82 19.24 -16.17
C GLN A 144 5.51 19.88 -16.63
N ALA A 145 5.58 21.17 -16.97
CA ALA A 145 4.39 21.97 -17.27
C ALA A 145 3.70 21.63 -18.62
N ASP A 146 4.46 21.12 -19.57
CA ASP A 146 4.05 20.86 -20.96
C ASP A 146 3.79 19.38 -21.28
N ILE A 147 3.90 18.49 -20.28
CA ILE A 147 3.65 17.04 -20.46
C ILE A 147 2.23 16.79 -20.96
N THR A 148 2.09 15.82 -21.86
CA THR A 148 0.83 15.40 -22.46
C THR A 148 0.48 13.96 -22.13
N ILE A 149 -0.75 13.56 -22.39
CA ILE A 149 -1.19 12.16 -22.25
C ILE A 149 -0.41 11.27 -23.23
N GLU A 150 -0.14 11.79 -24.43
CA GLU A 150 0.63 11.08 -25.46
C GLU A 150 2.05 10.79 -25.00
N ASP A 151 2.69 11.71 -24.27
CA ASP A 151 4.04 11.48 -23.71
C ASP A 151 4.00 10.34 -22.68
N VAL A 152 2.97 10.28 -21.82
CA VAL A 152 2.81 9.19 -20.86
C VAL A 152 2.61 7.87 -21.59
N LEU A 153 1.69 7.81 -22.54
CA LEU A 153 1.36 6.59 -23.30
C LEU A 153 2.50 6.11 -24.20
N ALA A 154 3.38 7.01 -24.65
CA ALA A 154 4.56 6.68 -25.45
C ALA A 154 5.78 6.32 -24.60
N SER A 155 5.72 6.47 -23.27
CA SER A 155 6.83 6.14 -22.40
C SER A 155 7.04 4.62 -22.32
N GLU A 156 8.27 4.22 -21.96
CA GLU A 156 8.68 2.82 -21.88
C GLU A 156 7.73 2.00 -20.99
N THR A 157 7.26 0.87 -21.49
CA THR A 157 6.48 -0.10 -20.70
C THR A 157 7.41 -0.90 -19.81
N LEU A 158 7.29 -0.73 -18.50
CA LEU A 158 8.09 -1.43 -17.49
C LEU A 158 7.49 -2.80 -17.16
N ALA A 159 6.21 -2.80 -16.82
CA ALA A 159 5.40 -3.99 -16.58
C ALA A 159 3.96 -3.68 -16.99
N TRP A 160 3.51 -4.16 -18.12
CA TRP A 160 2.20 -3.81 -18.67
C TRP A 160 1.07 -4.02 -17.63
N PRO A 161 0.14 -3.04 -17.45
CA PRO A 161 -0.04 -1.79 -18.20
C PRO A 161 0.76 -0.60 -17.65
N VAL A 162 1.67 -0.78 -16.70
CA VAL A 162 2.49 0.27 -16.08
C VAL A 162 3.62 0.70 -17.02
N GLN A 163 3.68 2.00 -17.26
CA GLN A 163 4.73 2.67 -18.04
C GLN A 163 5.62 3.54 -17.13
N ARG A 164 6.76 3.97 -17.65
CA ARG A 164 7.76 4.72 -16.87
C ARG A 164 7.22 6.03 -16.27
N LEU A 165 6.36 6.74 -16.99
CA LEU A 165 5.80 8.00 -16.51
C LEU A 165 4.60 7.82 -15.57
N ASP A 166 4.10 6.60 -15.40
CA ASP A 166 3.08 6.27 -14.41
C ASP A 166 3.65 6.14 -12.99
N VAL A 167 4.99 6.08 -12.85
CA VAL A 167 5.67 5.72 -11.60
C VAL A 167 6.33 6.94 -10.97
N SER A 168 6.24 7.07 -9.65
CA SER A 168 6.95 8.09 -8.89
C SER A 168 8.47 7.86 -8.90
N PRO A 169 9.30 8.93 -8.88
CA PRO A 169 10.74 8.78 -8.82
C PRO A 169 11.21 8.30 -7.44
N ILE A 170 12.32 7.55 -7.43
CA ILE A 170 13.09 7.29 -6.22
C ILE A 170 13.61 8.63 -5.70
N SER A 171 13.46 8.88 -4.40
CA SER A 171 13.75 10.19 -3.84
C SER A 171 14.30 10.09 -2.42
N ASP A 172 15.11 11.07 -2.06
CA ASP A 172 15.46 11.37 -0.68
C ASP A 172 14.64 12.57 -0.21
N GLY A 173 14.30 12.62 1.07
CA GLY A 173 13.59 13.76 1.61
C GLY A 173 13.30 13.65 3.11
N ALA A 174 13.02 14.80 3.70
CA ALA A 174 12.62 14.89 5.09
C ALA A 174 11.53 15.96 5.27
N VAL A 175 10.64 15.72 6.22
CA VAL A 175 9.54 16.62 6.58
C VAL A 175 9.38 16.64 8.08
N ALA A 176 9.06 17.81 8.63
CA ALA A 176 8.73 17.96 10.03
C ALA A 176 7.45 18.79 10.18
N VAL A 177 6.58 18.38 11.09
CA VAL A 177 5.39 19.12 11.49
C VAL A 177 5.29 19.17 13.01
N VAL A 178 4.70 20.24 13.53
CA VAL A 178 4.43 20.39 14.98
C VAL A 178 2.96 20.11 15.22
N VAL A 179 2.68 19.16 16.11
CA VAL A 179 1.33 18.87 16.61
C VAL A 179 1.26 19.35 18.06
N ALA A 180 0.23 20.12 18.38
CA ALA A 180 0.14 20.76 19.69
C ALA A 180 -1.28 20.66 20.28
N SER A 181 -1.38 20.71 21.61
CA SER A 181 -2.65 20.91 22.30
C SER A 181 -3.29 22.23 21.89
N GLU A 182 -4.61 22.36 22.05
CA GLU A 182 -5.33 23.59 21.71
C GLU A 182 -4.74 24.81 22.44
N GLU A 183 -4.41 24.65 23.70
CA GLU A 183 -3.84 25.69 24.52
C GLU A 183 -2.43 26.13 24.03
N ALA A 184 -1.58 25.15 23.73
CA ALA A 184 -0.24 25.44 23.21
C ALA A 184 -0.31 25.99 21.78
N ALA A 185 -1.18 25.47 20.92
CA ALA A 185 -1.36 25.95 19.56
C ALA A 185 -1.74 27.42 19.51
N LYS A 186 -2.71 27.85 20.32
CA LYS A 186 -3.13 29.27 20.43
C LYS A 186 -2.03 30.22 20.94
N GLN A 187 -1.05 29.68 21.66
CA GLN A 187 0.14 30.45 22.09
C GLN A 187 1.23 30.52 21.01
N ILE A 188 1.23 29.56 20.06
CA ILE A 188 2.22 29.44 18.99
C ILE A 188 1.81 30.23 17.76
N THR A 189 0.52 30.16 17.37
CA THR A 189 -0.01 30.78 16.16
C THR A 189 -1.42 31.30 16.37
N SER A 190 -1.77 32.37 15.65
CA SER A 190 -3.14 32.88 15.60
C SER A 190 -4.05 32.14 14.60
N ASP A 191 -3.47 31.29 13.74
CA ASP A 191 -4.20 30.57 12.69
C ASP A 191 -3.76 29.09 12.67
N PRO A 192 -4.16 28.29 13.67
CA PRO A 192 -3.86 26.85 13.72
C PRO A 192 -4.73 26.09 12.72
N VAL A 193 -4.19 24.98 12.18
CA VAL A 193 -4.96 23.97 11.44
C VAL A 193 -5.19 22.79 12.37
N TRP A 194 -6.43 22.31 12.40
CA TRP A 194 -6.87 21.30 13.35
C TRP A 194 -6.87 19.91 12.72
N ILE A 195 -6.31 18.92 13.40
CA ILE A 195 -6.57 17.52 13.11
C ILE A 195 -7.96 17.21 13.65
N GLN A 196 -8.93 17.00 12.75
CA GLN A 196 -10.33 16.74 13.09
C GLN A 196 -10.65 15.27 13.23
N GLY A 197 -9.89 14.41 12.55
CA GLY A 197 -10.09 12.98 12.63
C GLY A 197 -8.89 12.21 12.09
N VAL A 198 -8.66 11.05 12.68
CA VAL A 198 -7.59 10.13 12.31
C VAL A 198 -8.15 8.72 12.18
N GLY A 199 -7.60 7.95 11.25
CA GLY A 199 -8.01 6.57 11.06
C GLY A 199 -6.89 5.73 10.47
N TRP A 200 -6.86 4.47 10.84
CA TRP A 200 -5.98 3.47 10.26
C TRP A 200 -6.65 2.11 10.29
N ASN A 201 -6.33 1.27 9.32
CA ASN A 201 -6.90 -0.07 9.22
C ASN A 201 -5.94 -1.00 8.50
N LEU A 202 -6.08 -2.28 8.75
CA LEU A 202 -5.25 -3.35 8.19
C LEU A 202 -6.12 -4.30 7.39
N ASP A 203 -5.66 -4.70 6.21
CA ASP A 203 -6.21 -5.82 5.43
C ASP A 203 -5.42 -7.12 5.70
N THR A 204 -5.86 -8.23 5.12
CA THR A 204 -5.18 -9.53 5.27
C THR A 204 -3.73 -9.48 4.79
N ALA A 205 -2.86 -10.29 5.41
CA ALA A 205 -1.44 -10.37 5.04
C ALA A 205 -1.24 -10.85 3.60
N TYR A 206 -2.06 -11.80 3.14
CA TYR A 206 -1.92 -12.34 1.78
C TYR A 206 -2.55 -11.42 0.74
N TRP A 207 -1.70 -10.77 -0.06
CA TRP A 207 -2.11 -9.83 -1.09
C TRP A 207 -3.11 -10.43 -2.10
N THR A 208 -2.90 -11.67 -2.52
CA THR A 208 -3.78 -12.38 -3.46
C THR A 208 -5.19 -12.68 -2.94
N ASN A 209 -5.44 -12.48 -1.65
CA ASN A 209 -6.76 -12.66 -1.02
C ASN A 209 -7.49 -11.33 -0.74
N ARG A 210 -6.89 -10.20 -1.16
CA ARG A 210 -7.51 -8.87 -1.03
C ARG A 210 -8.39 -8.57 -2.24
N ASP A 211 -9.26 -7.58 -2.09
CA ASP A 211 -9.95 -6.99 -3.24
C ASP A 211 -8.96 -6.10 -4.01
N LEU A 212 -8.49 -6.59 -5.17
CA LEU A 212 -7.56 -5.86 -6.03
C LEU A 212 -8.24 -4.73 -6.83
N VAL A 213 -9.55 -4.54 -6.65
CA VAL A 213 -10.35 -3.54 -7.36
C VAL A 213 -10.71 -2.37 -6.47
N PHE A 214 -10.82 -2.62 -5.16
CA PHE A 214 -11.20 -1.59 -4.20
C PHE A 214 -10.35 -1.69 -2.92
N PRO A 215 -9.75 -0.58 -2.44
CA PRO A 215 -8.84 -0.58 -1.31
C PRO A 215 -9.60 -0.52 0.02
N GLU A 216 -10.14 -1.65 0.49
CA GLU A 216 -10.91 -1.73 1.75
C GLU A 216 -10.09 -1.22 2.96
N TYR A 217 -8.77 -1.41 2.97
CA TYR A 217 -7.89 -0.88 4.01
C TYR A 217 -7.93 0.65 4.10
N VAL A 218 -8.10 1.35 2.97
CA VAL A 218 -8.29 2.81 2.94
C VAL A 218 -9.70 3.18 3.36
N ALA A 219 -10.71 2.46 2.85
CA ALA A 219 -12.12 2.77 3.13
C ALA A 219 -12.45 2.64 4.62
N ASN A 220 -11.92 1.62 5.28
CA ASN A 220 -12.10 1.43 6.72
C ASN A 220 -11.38 2.51 7.52
N ALA A 221 -10.14 2.88 7.15
CA ALA A 221 -9.43 3.99 7.76
C ALA A 221 -10.16 5.34 7.56
N ALA A 222 -10.72 5.56 6.37
CA ALA A 222 -11.51 6.76 6.07
C ALA A 222 -12.78 6.83 6.91
N ARG A 223 -13.55 5.74 7.02
CA ARG A 223 -14.75 5.69 7.88
C ARG A 223 -14.42 6.06 9.33
N MET A 224 -13.31 5.54 9.85
CA MET A 224 -12.83 5.88 11.20
C MET A 224 -12.51 7.37 11.33
N ALA A 225 -11.72 7.93 10.41
CA ALA A 225 -11.34 9.35 10.43
C ALA A 225 -12.55 10.27 10.25
N TYR A 226 -13.46 9.93 9.33
CA TYR A 226 -14.69 10.68 9.07
C TYR A 226 -15.66 10.65 10.26
N GLY A 227 -15.84 9.48 10.88
CA GLY A 227 -16.65 9.36 12.09
C GLY A 227 -16.17 10.28 13.19
N MET A 228 -14.84 10.34 13.39
CA MET A 228 -14.22 11.22 14.37
C MET A 228 -14.34 12.71 13.99
N ALA A 229 -14.23 13.04 12.70
CA ALA A 229 -14.33 14.42 12.18
C ALA A 229 -15.78 14.90 11.98
N GLY A 230 -16.79 14.07 12.23
CA GLY A 230 -18.19 14.38 11.95
C GLY A 230 -18.50 14.55 10.46
N VAL A 231 -17.74 13.89 9.58
CA VAL A 231 -17.94 13.90 8.13
C VAL A 231 -18.93 12.79 7.76
N THR A 232 -20.09 13.17 7.26
CA THR A 232 -21.17 12.25 6.88
C THR A 232 -21.39 12.17 5.37
N GLU A 233 -20.98 13.20 4.64
CA GLU A 233 -21.02 13.29 3.18
C GLU A 233 -19.65 13.70 2.65
N PRO A 234 -18.68 12.75 2.57
CA PRO A 234 -17.28 13.08 2.28
C PRO A 234 -17.11 13.94 1.02
N ARG A 235 -17.81 13.59 -0.08
CA ARG A 235 -17.73 14.33 -1.35
C ARG A 235 -18.12 15.80 -1.25
N LYS A 236 -19.00 16.15 -0.31
CA LYS A 236 -19.45 17.53 -0.10
C LYS A 236 -18.65 18.29 0.96
N GLN A 237 -18.03 17.57 1.88
CA GLN A 237 -17.41 18.15 3.08
C GLN A 237 -15.88 18.16 3.03
N ILE A 238 -15.28 17.47 2.05
CA ILE A 238 -13.84 17.50 1.77
C ILE A 238 -13.61 18.37 0.53
N HIS A 239 -12.76 19.36 0.64
CA HIS A 239 -12.52 20.39 -0.38
C HIS A 239 -11.17 20.25 -1.09
N VAL A 240 -10.26 19.45 -0.53
CA VAL A 240 -8.94 19.15 -1.10
C VAL A 240 -8.48 17.79 -0.59
N ALA A 241 -7.86 17.01 -1.46
CA ALA A 241 -7.35 15.68 -1.11
C ALA A 241 -5.86 15.53 -1.49
N GLU A 242 -5.11 14.89 -0.63
CA GLU A 242 -3.72 14.48 -0.83
C GLU A 242 -3.61 12.95 -0.61
N PRO A 243 -4.13 12.12 -1.54
CA PRO A 243 -3.94 10.67 -1.50
C PRO A 243 -2.50 10.29 -1.84
N TYR A 244 -2.10 9.08 -1.46
CA TYR A 244 -0.79 8.52 -1.76
C TYR A 244 -0.77 7.95 -3.17
N ASP A 245 0.04 8.52 -4.06
CA ASP A 245 0.06 8.29 -5.50
C ASP A 245 1.43 7.83 -6.05
N PRO A 246 1.99 6.69 -5.57
CA PRO A 246 3.26 6.20 -6.13
C PRO A 246 3.12 5.71 -7.57
N PHE A 247 1.91 5.43 -8.00
CA PHE A 247 1.49 5.16 -9.38
C PHE A 247 0.23 5.97 -9.68
N ASP A 248 0.04 6.35 -10.92
CA ASP A 248 -1.06 7.21 -11.34
C ASP A 248 -2.46 6.64 -11.03
N TYR A 249 -2.71 5.36 -11.33
CA TYR A 249 -3.98 4.72 -10.99
C TYR A 249 -4.25 4.68 -9.48
N LYS A 250 -3.20 4.70 -8.64
CA LYS A 250 -3.36 4.67 -7.18
C LYS A 250 -4.04 5.93 -6.64
N GLU A 251 -3.84 7.08 -7.25
CA GLU A 251 -4.61 8.27 -6.87
C GLU A 251 -6.11 8.01 -7.01
N LEU A 252 -6.54 7.48 -8.17
CA LEU A 252 -7.95 7.19 -8.45
C LEU A 252 -8.51 6.12 -7.49
N HIS A 253 -7.78 5.04 -7.35
CA HIS A 253 -8.11 3.93 -6.47
C HIS A 253 -8.26 4.39 -5.00
N HIS A 254 -7.37 5.28 -4.54
CA HIS A 254 -7.44 5.82 -3.18
C HIS A 254 -8.53 6.89 -3.00
N LEU A 255 -8.86 7.69 -4.03
CA LEU A 255 -10.00 8.61 -3.96
C LEU A 255 -11.33 7.85 -3.80
N GLU A 256 -11.47 6.68 -4.44
CA GLU A 256 -12.59 5.78 -4.22
C GLU A 256 -12.56 5.16 -2.82
N GLY A 257 -11.40 4.71 -2.36
CA GLY A 257 -11.20 4.24 -0.97
C GLY A 257 -11.47 5.31 0.08
N LEU A 258 -11.15 6.57 -0.20
CA LEU A 258 -11.53 7.72 0.62
C LEU A 258 -13.04 8.06 0.55
N LEU A 259 -13.83 7.26 -0.15
CA LEU A 259 -15.28 7.46 -0.30
C LEU A 259 -15.65 8.83 -0.91
N LEU A 260 -14.73 9.40 -1.70
CA LEU A 260 -14.94 10.65 -2.42
C LEU A 260 -15.60 10.42 -3.80
N PHE A 261 -15.49 9.21 -4.31
CA PHE A 261 -16.14 8.72 -5.52
C PHE A 261 -16.63 7.29 -5.33
N ASP A 262 -17.66 6.92 -6.07
CA ASP A 262 -18.10 5.54 -6.18
C ASP A 262 -17.05 4.68 -6.92
N LYS A 263 -17.08 3.37 -6.71
CA LYS A 263 -16.15 2.40 -7.33
C LYS A 263 -16.14 2.55 -8.86
N GLY A 264 -14.96 2.74 -9.44
CA GLY A 264 -14.74 2.91 -10.89
C GLY A 264 -15.16 4.29 -11.44
N LYS A 265 -15.41 5.30 -10.59
CA LYS A 265 -15.85 6.65 -11.02
C LYS A 265 -14.79 7.73 -10.93
N ALA A 266 -13.72 7.52 -10.21
CA ALA A 266 -12.62 8.47 -10.13
C ALA A 266 -11.91 8.72 -11.49
N PRO A 267 -11.75 7.74 -12.40
CA PRO A 267 -11.16 7.97 -13.72
C PRO A 267 -11.96 8.95 -14.58
N GLU A 268 -13.29 8.89 -14.55
CA GLU A 268 -14.15 9.84 -15.23
C GLU A 268 -13.95 11.26 -14.69
N ALA A 269 -13.86 11.40 -13.38
CA ALA A 269 -13.59 12.68 -12.73
C ALA A 269 -12.22 13.27 -13.09
N ALA A 270 -11.19 12.41 -13.25
CA ALA A 270 -9.87 12.83 -13.72
C ALA A 270 -9.92 13.36 -15.16
N ARG A 271 -10.56 12.63 -16.07
CA ARG A 271 -10.74 13.03 -17.46
C ARG A 271 -11.51 14.36 -17.59
N ASP A 272 -12.52 14.56 -16.76
CA ASP A 272 -13.39 15.74 -16.80
C ASP A 272 -12.82 16.95 -16.04
N GLY A 273 -11.57 16.84 -15.53
CA GLY A 273 -10.86 17.93 -14.84
C GLY A 273 -11.38 18.24 -13.43
N VAL A 274 -12.22 17.38 -12.85
CA VAL A 274 -12.74 17.52 -11.47
C VAL A 274 -11.61 17.49 -10.45
N LEU A 275 -10.55 16.72 -10.73
CA LEU A 275 -9.39 16.54 -9.85
C LEU A 275 -8.30 17.59 -10.05
N ASP A 276 -8.43 18.46 -11.05
CA ASP A 276 -7.46 19.51 -11.31
C ASP A 276 -7.36 20.49 -10.15
N ARG A 277 -6.24 21.21 -10.03
CA ARG A 277 -6.03 22.23 -8.97
C ARG A 277 -7.16 23.26 -8.91
N LYS A 278 -7.81 23.54 -10.04
CA LYS A 278 -8.98 24.44 -10.16
C LYS A 278 -10.30 23.70 -10.31
N GLY A 279 -10.29 22.38 -10.19
CA GLY A 279 -11.48 21.54 -10.30
C GLY A 279 -12.34 21.57 -9.04
N ASP A 280 -13.42 20.82 -9.07
CA ASP A 280 -14.40 20.78 -8.00
C ASP A 280 -13.92 20.01 -6.75
N LEU A 281 -12.97 19.07 -6.91
CA LEU A 281 -12.25 18.41 -5.84
C LEU A 281 -10.75 18.31 -6.18
N PRO A 282 -9.98 19.38 -5.94
CA PRO A 282 -8.55 19.33 -6.17
C PRO A 282 -7.87 18.14 -5.46
N SER A 283 -7.19 17.31 -6.25
CA SER A 283 -6.44 16.16 -5.75
C SER A 283 -4.97 16.29 -6.11
N CYS A 284 -4.10 16.05 -5.15
CA CYS A 284 -2.65 16.26 -5.28
C CYS A 284 -2.29 17.64 -5.89
N PRO A 285 -2.80 18.77 -5.34
CA PRO A 285 -2.41 20.10 -5.81
C PRO A 285 -0.91 20.36 -5.65
N SER A 286 -0.24 19.65 -4.74
CA SER A 286 1.22 19.62 -4.59
C SER A 286 1.96 19.15 -5.85
N GLY A 287 1.33 18.30 -6.65
CA GLY A 287 1.92 17.52 -7.72
C GLY A 287 2.13 16.04 -7.36
N GLY A 288 1.67 15.66 -6.15
CA GLY A 288 1.72 14.29 -5.68
C GLY A 288 3.13 13.70 -5.64
N LEU A 289 3.21 12.41 -5.42
CA LEU A 289 4.48 11.67 -5.46
C LEU A 289 5.01 11.54 -6.89
N LEU A 290 4.11 11.46 -7.87
CA LEU A 290 4.44 11.34 -9.29
C LEU A 290 5.26 12.52 -9.82
N GLY A 291 5.05 13.70 -9.27
CA GLY A 291 5.75 14.91 -9.69
C GLY A 291 6.79 15.40 -8.69
N VAL A 292 6.46 15.41 -7.41
CA VAL A 292 7.37 15.93 -6.37
C VAL A 292 8.46 14.93 -6.02
N GLY A 293 8.11 13.67 -5.80
CA GLY A 293 9.01 12.63 -5.34
C GLY A 293 8.37 11.74 -4.28
N ASN A 294 8.93 10.56 -4.09
CA ASN A 294 8.40 9.57 -3.15
C ASN A 294 9.50 9.08 -2.18
N PRO A 295 9.89 9.89 -1.20
CA PRO A 295 10.79 9.46 -0.13
C PRO A 295 10.01 8.65 0.90
N ILE A 296 9.60 7.48 0.55
CA ILE A 296 8.74 6.47 1.19
C ILE A 296 8.17 6.87 2.57
N ALA A 297 8.99 6.85 3.63
CA ALA A 297 8.51 7.16 4.97
C ALA A 297 8.11 8.64 5.13
N ALA A 298 8.81 9.56 4.47
CA ALA A 298 8.51 10.99 4.53
C ALA A 298 7.30 11.37 3.69
N ALA A 299 6.98 10.60 2.64
CA ALA A 299 5.92 10.92 1.68
C ALA A 299 4.56 11.20 2.33
N GLY A 300 4.16 10.38 3.32
CA GLY A 300 2.89 10.59 4.03
C GLY A 300 2.85 11.91 4.81
N LEU A 301 3.97 12.32 5.42
CA LEU A 301 4.02 13.58 6.16
C LEU A 301 4.08 14.79 5.22
N MET A 302 4.60 14.64 3.98
CA MET A 302 4.51 15.67 2.93
C MET A 302 3.04 16.00 2.60
N LYS A 303 2.15 14.99 2.58
CA LYS A 303 0.71 15.17 2.36
C LYS A 303 0.07 16.01 3.48
N ILE A 304 0.45 15.76 4.73
CA ILE A 304 0.00 16.54 5.88
C ILE A 304 0.50 17.99 5.79
N ALA A 305 1.76 18.19 5.44
CA ALA A 305 2.35 19.52 5.30
C ALA A 305 1.69 20.33 4.18
N GLU A 306 1.41 19.70 3.03
CA GLU A 306 0.72 20.38 1.93
C GLU A 306 -0.70 20.81 2.34
N LEU A 307 -1.46 19.92 2.99
CA LEU A 307 -2.79 20.29 3.50
C LEU A 307 -2.72 21.46 4.50
N PHE A 308 -1.70 21.48 5.35
CA PHE A 308 -1.50 22.60 6.28
C PHE A 308 -1.36 23.93 5.53
N TRP A 309 -0.55 24.00 4.48
CA TRP A 309 -0.39 25.22 3.67
C TRP A 309 -1.65 25.57 2.88
N GLN A 310 -2.31 24.56 2.29
CA GLN A 310 -3.56 24.78 1.53
C GLN A 310 -4.67 25.36 2.42
N LEU A 311 -4.87 24.81 3.62
CA LEU A 311 -5.90 25.24 4.56
C LEU A 311 -5.61 26.65 5.15
N ARG A 312 -4.35 27.08 5.17
CA ARG A 312 -3.96 28.43 5.57
C ARG A 312 -3.95 29.45 4.43
N GLY A 313 -4.07 29.01 3.18
CA GLY A 313 -3.87 29.87 2.02
C GLY A 313 -2.40 30.25 1.77
N GLU A 314 -1.49 29.44 2.26
CA GLU A 314 -0.02 29.68 2.24
C GLU A 314 0.72 28.76 1.24
N ALA A 315 0.02 27.99 0.40
CA ALA A 315 0.64 27.08 -0.56
C ALA A 315 1.28 27.80 -1.78
N GLY A 316 1.21 29.12 -1.84
CA GLY A 316 1.82 29.91 -2.92
C GLY A 316 1.23 29.59 -4.29
N ALA A 317 2.07 29.31 -5.28
CA ALA A 317 1.62 28.98 -6.65
C ALA A 317 0.79 27.68 -6.72
N ARG A 318 0.91 26.80 -5.72
CA ARG A 318 0.15 25.55 -5.63
C ARG A 318 -1.23 25.72 -5.00
N GLN A 319 -1.56 26.90 -4.49
CA GLN A 319 -2.81 27.16 -3.78
C GLN A 319 -4.01 26.84 -4.66
N VAL A 320 -4.93 26.03 -4.14
CA VAL A 320 -6.25 25.80 -4.76
C VAL A 320 -7.10 27.08 -4.69
N PRO A 321 -8.04 27.30 -5.61
CA PRO A 321 -8.89 28.49 -5.59
C PRO A 321 -9.63 28.66 -4.26
N GLY A 322 -9.57 29.83 -3.71
CA GLY A 322 -10.10 30.11 -2.36
C GLY A 322 -9.18 29.51 -1.28
N THR A 323 -9.71 29.43 -0.06
CA THR A 323 -9.06 28.74 1.04
C THR A 323 -9.97 27.59 1.46
N PRO A 324 -9.57 26.32 1.24
CA PRO A 324 -10.40 25.17 1.59
C PRO A 324 -10.65 25.13 3.10
N GLU A 325 -11.82 24.71 3.53
CA GLU A 325 -12.16 24.60 4.95
C GLU A 325 -11.69 23.27 5.54
N ARG A 326 -11.64 22.19 4.71
CA ARG A 326 -11.30 20.84 5.15
C ARG A 326 -10.58 20.08 4.05
N GLY A 327 -9.56 19.33 4.45
CA GLY A 327 -8.81 18.45 3.57
C GLY A 327 -8.60 17.07 4.17
N VAL A 328 -8.24 16.11 3.31
CA VAL A 328 -7.91 14.74 3.70
C VAL A 328 -6.55 14.33 3.13
N ALA A 329 -5.68 13.80 4.00
CA ALA A 329 -4.43 13.14 3.61
C ALA A 329 -4.57 11.64 3.82
N GLN A 330 -4.00 10.86 2.91
CA GLN A 330 -4.00 9.40 2.98
C GLN A 330 -2.65 8.86 2.57
N ALA A 331 -2.24 7.75 3.22
CA ALA A 331 -1.12 6.94 2.77
C ALA A 331 -1.40 5.46 3.07
N TRP A 332 -0.57 4.59 2.49
CA TRP A 332 -0.63 3.16 2.76
C TRP A 332 0.76 2.60 3.07
N GLY A 333 0.79 1.50 3.79
CA GLY A 333 2.01 0.80 4.17
C GLY A 333 1.96 -0.69 3.85
N ASP A 334 3.10 -1.35 4.05
CA ASP A 334 3.26 -2.80 4.02
C ASP A 334 2.56 -3.44 2.82
N LEU A 335 3.12 -3.43 1.65
CA LEU A 335 2.53 -3.97 0.41
C LEU A 335 1.01 -3.69 0.28
N MET A 336 0.60 -2.42 0.48
CA MET A 336 -0.82 -1.98 0.41
C MET A 336 -1.73 -2.67 1.43
N GLN A 337 -1.22 -3.02 2.60
CA GLN A 337 -1.97 -3.70 3.65
C GLN A 337 -2.55 -2.73 4.67
N VAL A 338 -1.81 -1.68 5.01
CA VAL A 338 -2.18 -0.69 6.02
C VAL A 338 -2.68 0.58 5.35
N GLY A 339 -3.89 1.01 5.65
CA GLY A 339 -4.41 2.32 5.28
C GLY A 339 -4.30 3.30 6.44
N THR A 340 -3.89 4.54 6.15
CA THR A 340 -3.82 5.64 7.13
C THR A 340 -4.48 6.88 6.56
N VAL A 341 -5.31 7.55 7.36
CA VAL A 341 -6.09 8.72 6.94
C VAL A 341 -6.09 9.78 8.03
N VAL A 342 -5.89 11.04 7.65
CA VAL A 342 -6.03 12.21 8.54
C VAL A 342 -6.92 13.23 7.86
N VAL A 343 -7.95 13.68 8.59
CA VAL A 343 -8.82 14.79 8.21
C VAL A 343 -8.34 16.04 8.95
N MET A 344 -8.10 17.11 8.21
CA MET A 344 -7.66 18.40 8.74
C MET A 344 -8.63 19.51 8.35
N GLY A 345 -8.76 20.53 9.19
CA GLY A 345 -9.64 21.66 8.93
C GLY A 345 -9.22 22.93 9.64
N ARG A 346 -9.81 24.05 9.18
CA ARG A 346 -9.55 25.39 9.76
C ARG A 346 -10.27 25.59 11.09
N GLU A 347 -11.37 24.92 11.31
CA GLU A 347 -12.10 24.95 12.58
C GLU A 347 -11.78 23.71 13.41
N GLY A 348 -11.85 23.81 14.71
CA GLY A 348 -11.76 22.67 15.62
C GLY A 348 -12.83 21.64 15.30
N GLY A 349 -12.47 20.35 15.34
CA GLY A 349 -13.42 19.27 15.14
C GLY A 349 -14.42 19.15 16.30
N PRO A 350 -15.46 18.33 16.14
CA PRO A 350 -16.38 18.04 17.25
C PRO A 350 -15.59 17.41 18.40
N PRO A 351 -16.08 17.52 19.66
CA PRO A 351 -15.47 16.83 20.79
C PRO A 351 -15.29 15.36 20.46
N THR A 352 -14.08 14.84 20.63
CA THR A 352 -13.76 13.45 20.31
C THR A 352 -14.59 12.53 21.21
N THR A 353 -15.68 12.00 20.70
CA THR A 353 -16.27 10.80 21.27
C THR A 353 -15.44 9.64 20.75
N ALA A 354 -14.96 8.79 21.65
CA ALA A 354 -14.27 7.59 21.24
C ALA A 354 -15.13 6.87 20.20
N THR A 355 -14.63 6.79 18.96
CA THR A 355 -15.28 5.99 17.93
C THR A 355 -15.31 4.56 18.49
N GLN A 356 -16.49 4.05 18.78
CA GLN A 356 -16.61 2.64 19.08
C GLN A 356 -16.23 1.92 17.79
N LEU A 357 -15.01 1.40 17.76
CA LEU A 357 -14.64 0.42 16.74
C LEU A 357 -15.69 -0.69 16.83
N GLU A 358 -16.27 -1.07 15.71
CA GLU A 358 -17.09 -2.28 15.68
C GLU A 358 -16.26 -3.37 16.32
N THR A 359 -16.76 -3.95 17.39
CA THR A 359 -16.06 -5.00 18.11
C THR A 359 -15.81 -6.12 17.09
N PRO A 360 -14.57 -6.55 16.89
CA PRO A 360 -14.32 -7.68 16.00
C PRO A 360 -15.24 -8.83 16.41
N PRO A 361 -15.77 -9.61 15.47
CA PRO A 361 -16.65 -10.71 15.80
C PRO A 361 -15.99 -11.58 16.86
N THR A 362 -16.72 -11.89 17.93
CA THR A 362 -16.19 -12.69 19.04
C THR A 362 -15.66 -14.00 18.49
N ALA A 363 -14.38 -14.27 18.71
CA ALA A 363 -13.74 -15.49 18.25
C ALA A 363 -14.49 -16.70 18.80
N THR A 364 -15.17 -17.45 17.93
CA THR A 364 -15.74 -18.74 18.31
C THR A 364 -14.61 -19.77 18.27
N PRO A 365 -14.38 -20.58 19.32
CA PRO A 365 -13.36 -21.61 19.26
C PRO A 365 -13.52 -22.48 18.02
N GLY A 366 -12.48 -22.49 17.18
CA GLY A 366 -12.37 -23.42 16.07
C GLY A 366 -11.51 -24.62 16.47
N HIS A 367 -10.97 -25.32 15.48
CA HIS A 367 -9.99 -26.36 15.74
C HIS A 367 -8.73 -25.76 16.38
N SER A 368 -8.37 -26.22 17.56
CA SER A 368 -7.08 -25.91 18.20
C SER A 368 -6.06 -26.99 17.82
N LEU A 369 -4.84 -26.57 17.52
CA LEU A 369 -3.74 -27.50 17.29
C LEU A 369 -3.47 -28.34 18.55
N SER A 370 -3.37 -29.63 18.37
CA SER A 370 -2.77 -30.50 19.39
C SER A 370 -1.26 -30.32 19.43
N ASP A 371 -0.63 -30.65 20.58
CA ASP A 371 0.84 -30.65 20.69
C ASP A 371 1.52 -31.53 19.63
N ALA A 372 0.87 -32.60 19.22
CA ALA A 372 1.39 -33.51 18.19
C ALA A 372 1.38 -32.84 16.81
N GLU A 373 0.29 -32.16 16.45
CA GLU A 373 0.19 -31.40 15.19
C GLU A 373 1.20 -30.25 15.16
N PHE A 374 1.37 -29.52 16.26
CA PHE A 374 2.36 -28.44 16.36
C PHE A 374 3.78 -28.98 16.20
N ARG A 375 4.12 -30.09 16.85
CA ARG A 375 5.46 -30.71 16.76
C ARG A 375 5.71 -31.40 15.41
N SER A 376 4.70 -31.77 14.68
CA SER A 376 4.81 -32.36 13.34
C SER A 376 4.95 -31.31 12.23
N ALA A 377 4.84 -30.01 12.56
CA ALA A 377 5.11 -28.94 11.62
C ALA A 377 6.57 -29.01 11.18
N THR A 378 6.78 -29.38 9.93
CA THR A 378 8.09 -29.54 9.30
C THR A 378 8.16 -28.64 8.09
N GLY A 379 9.33 -28.09 7.84
CA GLY A 379 9.63 -27.25 6.69
C GLY A 379 10.40 -26.00 7.12
N ALA A 380 11.53 -25.78 6.49
CA ALA A 380 12.31 -24.57 6.59
C ALA A 380 12.54 -24.03 5.17
N VAL A 381 12.49 -22.73 5.02
CA VAL A 381 12.83 -22.03 3.78
C VAL A 381 14.06 -21.19 4.07
N ASP A 382 15.12 -21.41 3.29
CA ASP A 382 16.36 -20.63 3.38
C ASP A 382 16.20 -19.35 2.56
N ASP A 383 16.58 -18.22 3.13
CA ASP A 383 16.60 -16.91 2.49
C ASP A 383 17.97 -16.24 2.68
N GLU A 384 18.54 -15.68 1.63
CA GLU A 384 19.85 -15.02 1.65
C GLU A 384 19.69 -13.50 1.47
N ILE A 385 19.62 -12.77 2.56
CA ILE A 385 19.71 -11.30 2.56
C ILE A 385 20.99 -10.88 3.32
N GLY A 386 22.17 -11.30 2.84
CA GLY A 386 23.45 -11.04 3.52
C GLY A 386 23.65 -11.80 4.84
N ALA A 387 22.59 -12.31 5.45
CA ALA A 387 22.55 -13.31 6.50
C ALA A 387 21.63 -14.44 6.03
N ARG A 388 21.94 -15.68 6.41
CA ARG A 388 21.08 -16.84 6.14
C ARG A 388 19.99 -16.92 7.20
N TYR A 389 18.76 -17.00 6.76
CA TYR A 389 17.60 -17.20 7.64
C TYR A 389 16.90 -18.50 7.28
N ALA A 390 16.46 -19.23 8.29
CA ALA A 390 15.54 -20.35 8.15
C ALA A 390 14.21 -19.98 8.82
N TRP A 391 13.13 -20.14 8.11
CA TRP A 391 11.80 -19.81 8.58
C TRP A 391 11.01 -21.06 8.90
N ASP A 392 10.41 -21.12 10.07
CA ASP A 392 9.43 -22.16 10.40
C ASP A 392 8.15 -21.89 9.60
N ALA A 393 7.80 -22.81 8.71
CA ALA A 393 6.59 -22.69 7.88
C ALA A 393 5.29 -22.89 8.69
N GLY A 394 5.37 -23.43 9.90
CA GLY A 394 4.22 -23.77 10.71
C GLY A 394 3.34 -24.87 10.09
N VAL A 395 2.26 -25.23 10.77
CA VAL A 395 1.41 -26.38 10.39
C VAL A 395 0.70 -26.16 9.05
N ALA A 396 0.14 -24.97 8.83
CA ALA A 396 -0.66 -24.74 7.62
C ALA A 396 0.20 -24.67 6.37
N ILE A 397 1.19 -23.80 6.36
CA ILE A 397 2.09 -23.64 5.21
C ILE A 397 2.98 -24.87 5.05
N GLY A 398 3.46 -25.49 6.14
CA GLY A 398 4.24 -26.73 6.05
C GLY A 398 3.51 -27.83 5.29
N ARG A 399 2.22 -28.08 5.63
CA ARG A 399 1.42 -29.06 4.87
C ARG A 399 1.16 -28.63 3.41
N PHE A 400 1.01 -27.34 3.17
CA PHE A 400 0.89 -26.82 1.81
C PHE A 400 2.14 -27.13 0.99
N LEU A 401 3.33 -26.86 1.52
CA LEU A 401 4.60 -27.11 0.89
C LEU A 401 4.84 -28.63 0.65
N ASP A 402 4.50 -29.48 1.63
CA ASP A 402 4.55 -30.93 1.46
C ASP A 402 3.60 -31.37 0.31
N GLY A 403 2.41 -30.80 0.23
CA GLY A 403 1.48 -31.02 -0.87
C GLY A 403 2.08 -30.63 -2.22
N LEU A 404 2.76 -29.49 -2.31
CA LEU A 404 3.40 -29.06 -3.55
C LEU A 404 4.48 -30.07 -3.99
N ARG A 405 5.26 -30.61 -3.03
CA ARG A 405 6.21 -31.68 -3.32
C ARG A 405 5.54 -32.91 -3.92
N ASP A 406 4.34 -33.23 -3.45
CA ASP A 406 3.53 -34.36 -3.95
C ASP A 406 2.74 -34.02 -5.23
N GLY A 407 2.77 -32.78 -5.70
CA GLY A 407 2.00 -32.30 -6.86
C GLY A 407 0.52 -32.06 -6.56
N THR A 408 0.22 -31.63 -5.33
CA THR A 408 -1.14 -31.35 -4.88
C THR A 408 -1.22 -30.00 -4.18
N ILE A 409 -2.35 -29.31 -4.31
CA ILE A 409 -2.63 -28.04 -3.66
C ILE A 409 -3.60 -28.27 -2.50
N TRP A 410 -3.19 -27.85 -1.28
CA TRP A 410 -4.02 -27.98 -0.09
C TRP A 410 -4.51 -26.61 0.38
N GLY A 411 -5.79 -26.56 0.78
CA GLY A 411 -6.42 -25.42 1.45
C GLY A 411 -6.94 -25.80 2.82
N ARG A 412 -7.48 -24.79 3.53
CA ARG A 412 -8.17 -24.94 4.82
C ARG A 412 -9.60 -24.42 4.71
N GLU A 413 -10.57 -25.20 5.13
CA GLU A 413 -11.97 -24.82 5.17
C GLU A 413 -12.29 -23.98 6.43
N CYS A 414 -12.98 -22.86 6.25
CA CYS A 414 -13.68 -22.16 7.32
C CYS A 414 -15.19 -22.33 7.14
N ARG A 415 -15.82 -23.22 7.91
CA ARG A 415 -17.26 -23.50 7.78
C ARG A 415 -18.14 -22.33 8.19
N ASN A 416 -17.64 -21.46 9.10
CA ASN A 416 -18.40 -20.30 9.53
C ASN A 416 -18.55 -19.24 8.41
N CYS A 417 -17.53 -19.11 7.56
CA CYS A 417 -17.54 -18.18 6.42
C CYS A 417 -17.79 -18.90 5.08
N GLU A 418 -18.00 -20.24 5.12
CA GLU A 418 -18.19 -21.11 3.95
C GLU A 418 -17.07 -20.92 2.89
N ARG A 419 -15.80 -20.81 3.35
CA ARG A 419 -14.64 -20.53 2.50
C ARG A 419 -13.59 -21.62 2.58
N VAL A 420 -12.87 -21.80 1.46
CA VAL A 420 -11.65 -22.60 1.38
C VAL A 420 -10.47 -21.68 1.13
N LEU A 421 -9.58 -21.57 2.11
CA LEU A 421 -8.44 -20.66 2.09
C LEU A 421 -7.24 -21.31 1.39
N VAL A 422 -6.77 -20.69 0.32
CA VAL A 422 -5.51 -21.00 -0.37
C VAL A 422 -4.75 -19.67 -0.54
N PRO A 423 -3.49 -19.57 -0.05
CA PRO A 423 -2.78 -20.53 0.81
C PRO A 423 -3.51 -20.82 2.12
N PRO A 424 -3.30 -22.01 2.73
CA PRO A 424 -4.02 -22.39 3.93
C PRO A 424 -3.54 -21.64 5.18
N ARG A 425 -4.46 -21.38 6.10
CA ARG A 425 -4.20 -20.74 7.40
C ARG A 425 -4.91 -21.48 8.50
N MET A 426 -4.32 -21.52 9.71
CA MET A 426 -4.93 -22.20 10.86
C MET A 426 -6.07 -21.41 11.50
N PHE A 427 -6.24 -20.15 11.14
CA PHE A 427 -7.40 -19.32 11.54
C PHE A 427 -7.96 -18.56 10.33
N CYS A 428 -9.23 -18.19 10.40
CA CYS A 428 -9.88 -17.38 9.38
C CYS A 428 -9.81 -15.90 9.77
N GLU A 429 -9.26 -15.08 8.91
CA GLU A 429 -9.08 -13.64 9.16
C GLU A 429 -10.42 -12.87 9.20
N ARG A 430 -11.48 -13.41 8.58
CA ARG A 430 -12.79 -12.76 8.56
C ARG A 430 -13.60 -12.96 9.82
N CYS A 431 -13.56 -14.16 10.42
CA CYS A 431 -14.35 -14.46 11.61
C CYS A 431 -13.52 -14.76 12.85
N PHE A 432 -12.22 -14.64 12.78
CA PHE A 432 -11.25 -14.77 13.88
C PHE A 432 -11.34 -16.10 14.65
N ARG A 433 -11.73 -17.18 13.97
CA ARG A 433 -11.77 -18.52 14.56
C ARG A 433 -10.78 -19.46 13.87
N GLY A 434 -10.42 -20.56 14.52
CA GLY A 434 -9.67 -21.65 13.90
C GLY A 434 -10.41 -22.20 12.68
N THR A 435 -9.68 -22.55 11.64
CA THR A 435 -10.22 -23.22 10.45
C THR A 435 -10.51 -24.69 10.75
N ASP A 436 -11.48 -25.28 10.05
CA ASP A 436 -12.10 -26.55 10.47
C ASP A 436 -11.44 -27.79 9.88
N ALA A 437 -11.16 -27.81 8.58
CA ALA A 437 -10.70 -29.00 7.90
C ALA A 437 -9.70 -28.72 6.80
N TRP A 438 -8.88 -29.72 6.48
CA TRP A 438 -8.06 -29.74 5.28
C TRP A 438 -8.91 -30.08 4.06
N LYS A 439 -8.65 -29.39 2.97
CA LYS A 439 -9.30 -29.65 1.68
C LYS A 439 -8.26 -29.61 0.58
N GLN A 440 -8.11 -30.70 -0.14
CA GLN A 440 -7.37 -30.69 -1.39
C GLN A 440 -8.21 -29.98 -2.45
N VAL A 441 -7.63 -29.06 -3.17
CA VAL A 441 -8.25 -28.32 -4.26
C VAL A 441 -7.66 -28.75 -5.60
N GLU A 442 -8.21 -28.25 -6.69
CA GLU A 442 -7.75 -28.62 -8.04
C GLU A 442 -6.38 -27.97 -8.35
N ASN A 443 -5.66 -28.59 -9.30
CA ASN A 443 -4.42 -28.03 -9.85
C ASN A 443 -4.68 -27.07 -11.01
N THR A 444 -5.90 -26.57 -11.12
CA THR A 444 -6.39 -25.67 -12.16
C THR A 444 -6.88 -24.37 -11.55
N GLY A 445 -7.08 -23.37 -12.39
CA GLY A 445 -7.61 -22.11 -11.97
C GLY A 445 -7.88 -21.16 -13.12
N VAL A 446 -8.15 -19.91 -12.76
CA VAL A 446 -8.47 -18.85 -13.70
C VAL A 446 -7.55 -17.65 -13.43
N VAL A 447 -7.00 -17.05 -14.46
CA VAL A 447 -6.23 -15.81 -14.38
C VAL A 447 -7.16 -14.67 -13.92
N GLN A 448 -6.96 -14.18 -12.71
CA GLN A 448 -7.68 -13.01 -12.18
C GLN A 448 -7.11 -11.70 -12.70
N THR A 449 -5.79 -11.65 -12.83
CA THR A 449 -5.04 -10.54 -13.40
C THR A 449 -3.64 -11.02 -13.80
N PHE A 450 -3.00 -10.30 -14.70
CA PHE A 450 -1.65 -10.58 -15.18
C PHE A 450 -0.90 -9.29 -15.52
N SER A 451 0.42 -9.42 -15.70
CA SER A 451 1.26 -8.38 -16.27
C SER A 451 2.25 -8.98 -17.27
N ILE A 452 2.80 -8.13 -18.14
CA ILE A 452 3.92 -8.44 -19.02
C ILE A 452 5.09 -7.58 -18.53
N CYS A 453 6.00 -8.17 -17.79
CA CYS A 453 7.08 -7.47 -17.11
C CYS A 453 8.36 -7.54 -17.93
N ASN A 454 8.88 -6.38 -18.32
CA ASN A 454 10.05 -6.24 -19.19
C ASN A 454 11.35 -5.91 -18.45
N VAL A 455 11.29 -5.70 -17.14
CA VAL A 455 12.44 -5.29 -16.33
C VAL A 455 12.54 -6.11 -15.04
N ARG A 456 13.76 -6.35 -14.59
CA ARG A 456 14.04 -6.96 -13.29
C ARG A 456 13.81 -5.96 -12.15
N TRP A 457 13.90 -6.43 -10.92
CA TRP A 457 13.79 -5.59 -9.71
C TRP A 457 14.84 -4.46 -9.64
N ASP A 458 16.03 -4.65 -10.25
CA ASP A 458 17.10 -3.67 -10.34
C ASP A 458 16.98 -2.73 -11.56
N MET A 459 15.82 -2.76 -12.22
CA MET A 459 15.48 -1.99 -13.42
C MET A 459 16.29 -2.34 -14.67
N GLN A 460 17.03 -3.46 -14.64
CA GLN A 460 17.68 -3.97 -15.84
C GLN A 460 16.64 -4.62 -16.76
N PRO A 461 16.75 -4.43 -18.08
CA PRO A 461 15.85 -5.06 -19.03
C PRO A 461 15.97 -6.59 -18.97
N LEU A 462 14.87 -7.27 -19.19
CA LEU A 462 14.82 -8.72 -19.42
C LEU A 462 14.98 -9.01 -20.91
N ASP A 463 15.67 -10.08 -21.25
CA ASP A 463 15.79 -10.57 -22.64
C ASP A 463 14.42 -11.07 -23.16
N GLU A 464 13.66 -11.72 -22.30
CA GLU A 464 12.27 -12.17 -22.54
C GLU A 464 11.38 -11.68 -21.40
N PRO A 465 10.15 -11.22 -21.69
CA PRO A 465 9.26 -10.73 -20.64
C PRO A 465 8.80 -11.85 -19.71
N GLU A 466 8.69 -11.55 -18.43
CA GLU A 466 8.02 -12.40 -17.45
C GLU A 466 6.52 -12.13 -17.45
N LEU A 467 5.72 -13.18 -17.24
CA LEU A 467 4.25 -13.12 -17.23
C LEU A 467 3.69 -13.43 -15.84
N PRO A 468 3.88 -12.56 -14.84
CA PRO A 468 3.29 -12.76 -13.53
C PRO A 468 1.77 -12.66 -13.59
N ALA A 469 1.09 -13.51 -12.80
CA ALA A 469 -0.35 -13.55 -12.73
C ALA A 469 -0.85 -13.91 -11.32
N VAL A 470 -2.04 -13.46 -10.99
CA VAL A 470 -2.81 -13.99 -9.87
C VAL A 470 -3.75 -15.05 -10.42
N ILE A 471 -3.61 -16.25 -9.92
CA ILE A 471 -4.40 -17.41 -10.32
C ILE A 471 -5.42 -17.74 -9.22
N ALA A 472 -6.71 -17.56 -9.50
CA ALA A 472 -7.77 -18.07 -8.63
C ALA A 472 -7.83 -19.58 -8.78
N ILE A 473 -7.52 -20.29 -7.71
CA ILE A 473 -7.45 -21.76 -7.74
C ILE A 473 -8.86 -22.35 -7.64
N ASP A 474 -9.20 -23.25 -8.56
CA ASP A 474 -10.51 -23.91 -8.61
C ASP A 474 -10.78 -24.67 -7.30
N GLY A 475 -11.96 -24.49 -6.76
CA GLY A 475 -12.38 -25.09 -5.48
C GLY A 475 -11.87 -24.37 -4.24
N SER A 476 -11.32 -23.17 -4.39
CA SER A 476 -10.93 -22.29 -3.29
C SER A 476 -11.53 -20.88 -3.41
N ASP A 477 -11.46 -20.14 -2.31
CA ASP A 477 -11.81 -18.71 -2.23
C ASP A 477 -10.56 -17.83 -2.15
N GLY A 478 -9.44 -18.34 -2.64
CA GLY A 478 -8.16 -17.67 -2.65
C GLY A 478 -7.43 -17.82 -3.98
N GLY A 479 -6.25 -17.28 -4.06
CA GLY A 479 -5.42 -17.34 -5.25
C GLY A 479 -3.94 -17.44 -4.91
N LEU A 480 -3.17 -17.77 -5.93
CA LEU A 480 -1.72 -17.82 -5.88
C LEU A 480 -1.14 -16.75 -6.82
N LEU A 481 -0.14 -16.05 -6.36
CA LEU A 481 0.77 -15.33 -7.25
C LEU A 481 1.70 -16.36 -7.89
N HIS A 482 1.81 -16.36 -9.21
CA HIS A 482 2.73 -17.21 -9.94
C HIS A 482 3.00 -16.64 -11.35
N THR A 483 3.78 -17.36 -12.14
CA THR A 483 4.05 -17.00 -13.54
C THR A 483 3.25 -17.87 -14.50
N LEU A 484 2.96 -17.33 -15.69
CA LEU A 484 2.41 -18.06 -16.82
C LEU A 484 3.55 -18.53 -17.74
N GLY A 485 3.34 -19.65 -18.41
CA GLY A 485 4.24 -20.20 -19.43
C GLY A 485 3.48 -20.91 -20.53
N GLU A 486 4.17 -21.34 -21.59
CA GLU A 486 3.58 -21.94 -22.77
C GLU A 486 2.43 -21.10 -23.39
N VAL A 487 2.58 -19.77 -23.34
CA VAL A 487 1.63 -18.79 -23.89
C VAL A 487 2.37 -17.55 -24.35
N GLU A 488 1.99 -16.99 -25.48
CA GLU A 488 2.54 -15.72 -25.95
C GLU A 488 1.97 -14.56 -25.14
N PRO A 489 2.74 -13.50 -24.88
CA PRO A 489 2.30 -12.37 -24.06
C PRO A 489 0.99 -11.72 -24.52
N ASP A 490 0.76 -11.64 -25.82
CA ASP A 490 -0.43 -11.03 -26.43
C ASP A 490 -1.67 -11.95 -26.42
N GLU A 491 -1.50 -13.23 -26.08
CA GLU A 491 -2.60 -14.19 -25.93
C GLU A 491 -3.15 -14.24 -24.51
N VAL A 492 -2.43 -13.68 -23.51
CA VAL A 492 -2.86 -13.73 -22.11
C VAL A 492 -4.07 -12.84 -21.87
N THR A 493 -5.10 -13.39 -21.25
CA THR A 493 -6.33 -12.65 -20.91
C THR A 493 -6.81 -12.93 -19.51
N ILE A 494 -7.45 -11.93 -18.88
CA ILE A 494 -8.20 -12.16 -17.64
C ILE A 494 -9.36 -13.10 -17.93
N GLY A 495 -9.54 -14.10 -17.07
CA GLY A 495 -10.52 -15.18 -17.30
C GLY A 495 -9.95 -16.40 -18.02
N MET A 496 -8.69 -16.36 -18.50
CA MET A 496 -8.03 -17.52 -19.09
C MET A 496 -7.99 -18.67 -18.10
N LYS A 497 -8.45 -19.85 -18.53
CA LYS A 497 -8.35 -21.09 -17.76
C LYS A 497 -6.94 -21.64 -17.85
N VAL A 498 -6.37 -22.00 -16.72
CA VAL A 498 -4.98 -22.46 -16.62
C VAL A 498 -4.86 -23.71 -15.76
N GLU A 499 -3.76 -24.44 -15.95
CA GLU A 499 -3.38 -25.61 -15.15
C GLU A 499 -1.92 -25.51 -14.70
N ALA A 500 -1.63 -26.02 -13.50
CA ALA A 500 -0.28 -26.05 -12.95
C ALA A 500 0.61 -27.04 -13.71
N VAL A 501 1.78 -26.58 -14.13
CA VAL A 501 2.87 -27.42 -14.66
C VAL A 501 3.84 -27.69 -13.53
N TRP A 502 3.99 -28.95 -13.17
CA TRP A 502 4.82 -29.37 -12.05
C TRP A 502 6.23 -29.72 -12.51
N LYS A 503 7.23 -29.36 -11.69
CA LYS A 503 8.58 -29.91 -11.86
C LYS A 503 8.56 -31.45 -11.80
N PRO A 504 9.55 -32.11 -12.42
CA PRO A 504 9.75 -33.55 -12.23
C PRO A 504 9.82 -33.94 -10.75
N VAL A 505 9.23 -35.06 -10.38
CA VAL A 505 9.13 -35.49 -8.96
C VAL A 505 10.47 -35.45 -8.23
N GLY A 506 11.57 -35.83 -8.89
CA GLY A 506 12.90 -35.81 -8.30
C GLY A 506 13.52 -34.43 -8.08
N GLU A 507 12.89 -33.36 -8.60
CA GLU A 507 13.35 -31.98 -8.49
C GLU A 507 12.51 -31.13 -7.53
N ARG A 508 11.42 -31.70 -7.01
CA ARG A 508 10.52 -31.01 -6.09
C ARG A 508 11.11 -31.00 -4.68
N THR A 509 11.08 -29.84 -4.04
CA THR A 509 11.73 -29.61 -2.75
C THR A 509 10.76 -29.24 -1.63
N GLY A 510 9.48 -29.03 -1.92
CA GLY A 510 8.50 -28.47 -1.00
C GLY A 510 8.55 -26.92 -1.03
N SER A 511 8.58 -26.38 -2.22
CA SER A 511 8.61 -24.94 -2.49
C SER A 511 7.46 -24.53 -3.39
N ILE A 512 7.07 -23.26 -3.37
CA ILE A 512 6.15 -22.70 -4.36
C ILE A 512 6.66 -22.92 -5.80
N LEU A 513 7.98 -22.99 -5.96
CA LEU A 513 8.64 -23.27 -7.22
C LEU A 513 8.54 -24.74 -7.67
N ASP A 514 7.90 -25.62 -6.92
CA ASP A 514 7.58 -26.99 -7.38
C ASP A 514 6.47 -26.96 -8.45
N ILE A 515 5.64 -25.92 -8.45
CA ILE A 515 4.91 -25.48 -9.64
C ILE A 515 5.92 -24.71 -10.49
N ALA A 516 6.21 -25.18 -11.70
CA ALA A 516 7.13 -24.48 -12.60
C ALA A 516 6.50 -23.19 -13.15
N TYR A 517 5.24 -23.27 -13.58
CA TYR A 517 4.39 -22.17 -14.05
C TYR A 517 2.96 -22.68 -14.22
N PHE A 518 2.02 -21.78 -14.53
CA PHE A 518 0.69 -22.16 -15.02
C PHE A 518 0.63 -21.96 -16.53
N LYS A 519 -0.01 -22.89 -17.24
CA LYS A 519 -0.21 -22.81 -18.70
C LYS A 519 -1.70 -22.79 -19.06
N PRO A 520 -2.05 -22.25 -20.24
CA PRO A 520 -3.42 -22.35 -20.74
C PRO A 520 -3.91 -23.80 -20.78
N ARG A 521 -5.14 -23.99 -20.32
CA ARG A 521 -5.83 -25.28 -20.42
C ARG A 521 -6.71 -25.29 -21.66
N SER A 522 -6.46 -26.22 -22.58
CA SER A 522 -7.42 -26.50 -23.64
C SER A 522 -8.68 -27.07 -23.01
N ASP A 523 -9.84 -26.46 -23.25
CA ASP A 523 -11.12 -27.11 -22.94
C ASP A 523 -11.19 -28.42 -23.71
N ALA A 524 -11.24 -29.53 -22.99
CA ALA A 524 -11.47 -30.86 -23.57
C ALA A 524 -12.95 -31.01 -23.95
#